data_52739ac2f2b52805e9bd7cf6fd56563d
#
_entry.id   52739ac2f2b52805e9bd7cf6fd56563d
#
_cell.length_a   1.000
_cell.length_b   1.000
_cell.length_c   1.000
_cell.angle_alpha   90.00
_cell.angle_beta   90.00
_cell.angle_gamma   90.00
#
_symmetry.space_group_name_H-M   'P 1'
#
loop_
_entity.id
_entity.type
_entity.pdbx_description
1 polymer ?
#
loop_
_entity_poly.entity_id
_entity_poly.type
_entity_poly.pdbx_seq_one_letter_code
_entity_poly.pdbx_strand_id
1 'polypeptide(L)'
;MFRPRLLIATLMLTACEFGIQVDHQSGVASEAPRSPDLSIEWFEGSIAAAFESAKSEAKPLFLYWGAVWCPPCQEIKYTVFKSQEFIQLTRLFVPVYLDGDSDEAQAWGEKLDVMGYPTMIVFNPAGGEITRIPGGIDISRYNTVLELSLNQMRSTADLVQIALEDSTRLSPDEFYQLAYYSWFQDTSAVPEGVDKAGLFLGLSTSAPEGELSNRFYMSYLLALTGKDYIEGADQDHLSADLSVAKRLEKILSSSSLTLASWDSLAYSMEEILALEVIDEAHKAGLAVLWVNSVFDLRFDGSLSKSEKLAGWVPKLQLATSGHRPLAKDLQKLLRGELKSVDEATPDSFERQSVINQISRIYREAGLVNDAKDLLLAELEKSASPYYFMSVLGSLAEKDDNFDEALGWRKRAYDDSVGVATRFQWGANYVLAMTRMTPEDHQTIAVRANALLSEFHTSGALFTGRNFRTLKRLNENLRSWRAEQKPETLAFEPEVKKLCDDQKEASLQQQNCRSLFVEDHSPVAKMARVS
;
A
#
# COMPACT_ATOMS: atom_id res chain seq x y z
N MET A 1 37.65 -47.13 -42.61
CA MET A 1 37.64 -47.13 -44.09
C MET A 1 36.88 -45.89 -44.56
N PHE A 2 37.55 -45.14 -45.42
CA PHE A 2 37.10 -44.00 -46.27
C PHE A 2 36.53 -42.71 -45.55
N ARG A 3 37.43 -41.70 -45.49
CA ARG A 3 37.13 -40.28 -45.53
C ARG A 3 37.10 -39.83 -47.01
N PRO A 4 36.27 -38.85 -47.38
CA PRO A 4 36.67 -37.96 -48.52
C PRO A 4 37.02 -36.56 -48.04
N ARG A 5 38.06 -36.04 -48.66
CA ARG A 5 38.59 -34.67 -48.54
C ARG A 5 37.74 -33.72 -49.35
N LEU A 6 37.48 -32.52 -48.76
CA LEU A 6 36.86 -31.42 -49.50
C LEU A 6 37.95 -30.47 -50.03
N LEU A 7 37.93 -30.22 -51.34
CA LEU A 7 38.76 -29.27 -52.02
C LEU A 7 38.30 -27.84 -51.78
N ILE A 8 39.26 -26.97 -51.45
CA ILE A 8 39.10 -25.51 -51.45
C ILE A 8 39.47 -25.00 -52.85
N ALA A 9 38.52 -24.39 -53.54
CA ALA A 9 38.77 -23.65 -54.78
C ALA A 9 38.91 -22.16 -54.43
N THR A 10 40.11 -21.64 -54.64
CA THR A 10 40.45 -20.23 -54.52
C THR A 10 40.12 -19.52 -55.84
N LEU A 11 39.19 -18.60 -55.86
CA LEU A 11 38.92 -17.70 -56.98
C LEU A 11 39.56 -16.35 -56.67
N MET A 12 40.58 -15.99 -57.41
CA MET A 12 41.12 -14.63 -57.54
C MET A 12 40.20 -13.81 -58.46
N LEU A 13 39.74 -12.69 -58.03
CA LEU A 13 39.11 -11.65 -58.85
C LEU A 13 39.90 -10.35 -58.72
N THR A 14 40.37 -9.89 -59.83
CA THR A 14 41.17 -8.70 -60.11
C THR A 14 40.36 -7.41 -59.78
N ALA A 15 41.04 -6.47 -59.11
CA ALA A 15 40.57 -5.12 -58.84
C ALA A 15 40.48 -4.30 -60.15
N CYS A 16 39.36 -3.63 -60.34
CA CYS A 16 39.21 -2.42 -61.13
C CYS A 16 38.92 -1.25 -60.19
N GLU A 17 39.91 -0.34 -60.12
CA GLU A 17 39.76 0.94 -59.45
C GLU A 17 38.82 1.86 -60.25
N PHE A 18 37.65 2.20 -59.68
CA PHE A 18 36.89 3.38 -60.05
C PHE A 18 36.83 4.27 -58.84
N GLY A 19 37.56 5.39 -58.89
CA GLY A 19 37.50 6.44 -57.90
C GLY A 19 36.11 7.13 -57.90
N ILE A 20 35.35 6.94 -56.84
CA ILE A 20 34.19 7.77 -56.55
C ILE A 20 34.57 8.62 -55.36
N GLN A 21 34.71 9.93 -55.61
CA GLN A 21 34.77 10.95 -54.54
C GLN A 21 33.41 10.99 -53.83
N VAL A 22 33.39 10.55 -52.57
CA VAL A 22 32.25 10.71 -51.71
C VAL A 22 32.41 12.01 -50.94
N ASP A 23 31.61 13.00 -51.33
CA ASP A 23 31.42 14.24 -50.58
C ASP A 23 30.86 13.89 -49.18
N HIS A 24 31.63 14.17 -48.14
CA HIS A 24 31.15 14.13 -46.75
C HIS A 24 30.22 15.29 -46.49
N GLN A 25 28.96 15.18 -46.90
CA GLN A 25 27.90 15.94 -46.27
C GLN A 25 27.59 15.29 -44.92
N SER A 26 27.93 15.97 -43.84
CA SER A 26 27.52 15.69 -42.48
C SER A 26 25.97 15.67 -42.43
N GLY A 27 25.42 14.47 -42.60
CA GLY A 27 24.00 14.23 -42.32
C GLY A 27 23.76 14.45 -40.83
N VAL A 28 23.15 15.59 -40.50
CA VAL A 28 22.49 15.80 -39.22
C VAL A 28 21.47 14.69 -39.14
N ALA A 29 21.71 13.71 -38.25
CA ALA A 29 20.71 12.73 -37.89
C ALA A 29 19.50 13.54 -37.38
N SER A 30 18.42 13.52 -38.13
CA SER A 30 17.13 14.02 -37.69
C SER A 30 16.77 13.24 -36.42
N GLU A 31 16.97 13.85 -35.26
CA GLU A 31 16.33 13.36 -34.03
C GLU A 31 14.82 13.27 -34.33
N ALA A 32 14.30 12.05 -34.29
CA ALA A 32 12.85 11.88 -34.28
C ALA A 32 12.29 12.78 -33.19
N PRO A 33 11.20 13.52 -33.45
CA PRO A 33 10.64 14.41 -32.47
C PRO A 33 10.38 13.61 -31.21
N ARG A 34 11.07 13.95 -30.12
CA ARG A 34 10.76 13.42 -28.79
C ARG A 34 9.30 13.75 -28.57
N SER A 35 8.47 12.71 -28.38
CA SER A 35 7.10 12.91 -27.92
C SER A 35 7.16 13.86 -26.73
N PRO A 36 6.31 14.89 -26.66
CA PRO A 36 6.30 15.79 -25.51
C PRO A 36 6.19 14.91 -24.26
N ASP A 37 7.03 15.21 -23.28
CA ASP A 37 7.06 14.49 -21.99
C ASP A 37 5.71 14.74 -21.32
N LEU A 38 4.73 13.87 -21.58
CA LEU A 38 3.39 13.99 -21.08
C LEU A 38 3.42 13.70 -19.58
N SER A 39 2.92 14.61 -18.79
CA SER A 39 2.72 14.48 -17.35
C SER A 39 1.28 14.75 -16.98
N ILE A 40 0.85 14.28 -15.80
CA ILE A 40 -0.46 14.62 -15.25
C ILE A 40 -0.47 16.12 -14.95
N GLU A 41 -1.46 16.83 -15.48
CA GLU A 41 -1.67 18.27 -15.25
C GLU A 41 -2.46 18.45 -13.94
N TRP A 42 -1.77 18.33 -12.81
CA TRP A 42 -2.39 18.48 -11.49
C TRP A 42 -3.01 19.86 -11.31
N PHE A 43 -4.22 19.92 -10.77
CA PHE A 43 -4.92 21.15 -10.46
C PHE A 43 -4.10 22.01 -9.47
N GLU A 44 -3.88 23.27 -9.83
CA GLU A 44 -3.20 24.24 -8.98
C GLU A 44 -4.22 25.04 -8.17
N GLY A 45 -4.28 24.84 -6.87
CA GLY A 45 -5.19 25.53 -5.96
C GLY A 45 -5.65 24.64 -4.80
N SER A 46 -6.61 25.12 -4.02
CA SER A 46 -7.20 24.36 -2.94
C SER A 46 -8.12 23.24 -3.45
N ILE A 47 -8.32 22.19 -2.66
CA ILE A 47 -9.30 21.14 -2.98
C ILE A 47 -10.71 21.72 -3.17
N ALA A 48 -11.09 22.70 -2.36
CA ALA A 48 -12.39 23.36 -2.52
C ALA A 48 -12.53 24.03 -3.90
N ALA A 49 -11.49 24.71 -4.38
CA ALA A 49 -11.46 25.30 -5.72
C ALA A 49 -11.49 24.21 -6.82
N ALA A 50 -10.84 23.06 -6.61
CA ALA A 50 -10.90 21.94 -7.53
C ALA A 50 -12.33 21.36 -7.66
N PHE A 51 -13.08 21.25 -6.57
CA PHE A 51 -14.49 20.84 -6.63
C PHE A 51 -15.37 21.86 -7.37
N GLU A 52 -15.14 23.15 -7.18
CA GLU A 52 -15.86 24.19 -7.96
C GLU A 52 -15.49 24.14 -9.45
N SER A 53 -14.22 23.88 -9.80
CA SER A 53 -13.79 23.67 -11.19
C SER A 53 -14.46 22.43 -11.79
N ALA A 54 -14.45 21.31 -11.08
CA ALA A 54 -15.11 20.06 -11.50
C ALA A 54 -16.60 20.30 -11.81
N LYS A 55 -17.29 21.02 -10.93
CA LYS A 55 -18.70 21.37 -11.09
C LYS A 55 -18.92 22.29 -12.30
N SER A 56 -18.11 23.34 -12.45
CA SER A 56 -18.27 24.33 -13.54
C SER A 56 -17.94 23.76 -14.91
N GLU A 57 -16.97 22.84 -14.99
CA GLU A 57 -16.55 22.16 -16.21
C GLU A 57 -17.37 20.89 -16.52
N ALA A 58 -18.26 20.49 -15.61
CA ALA A 58 -19.00 19.23 -15.63
C ALA A 58 -18.07 18.00 -15.80
N LYS A 59 -16.87 18.05 -15.21
CA LYS A 59 -15.87 16.99 -15.19
C LYS A 59 -15.85 16.28 -13.84
N PRO A 60 -15.63 14.96 -13.78
CA PRO A 60 -15.35 14.28 -12.52
C PRO A 60 -13.99 14.75 -11.95
N LEU A 61 -13.80 14.61 -10.64
CA LEU A 61 -12.56 14.93 -9.97
C LEU A 61 -11.84 13.62 -9.57
N PHE A 62 -10.55 13.53 -9.91
CA PHE A 62 -9.66 12.46 -9.50
C PHE A 62 -8.72 12.98 -8.41
N LEU A 63 -8.89 12.50 -7.18
CA LEU A 63 -8.06 12.85 -6.04
C LEU A 63 -7.03 11.76 -5.79
N TYR A 64 -5.75 12.12 -5.78
CA TYR A 64 -4.66 11.31 -5.28
C TYR A 64 -4.09 11.91 -4.01
N TRP A 65 -4.12 11.15 -2.92
CA TRP A 65 -3.56 11.55 -1.62
C TRP A 65 -2.36 10.66 -1.28
N GLY A 66 -1.18 11.25 -1.16
CA GLY A 66 0.07 10.53 -0.98
C GLY A 66 1.09 11.30 -0.18
N ALA A 67 2.21 10.63 0.13
CA ALA A 67 3.36 11.24 0.80
C ALA A 67 4.66 10.85 0.07
N VAL A 68 5.65 11.75 0.13
CA VAL A 68 6.95 11.56 -0.57
C VAL A 68 7.70 10.33 -0.06
N TRP A 69 7.63 10.05 1.23
CA TRP A 69 8.33 8.93 1.87
C TRP A 69 7.63 7.57 1.74
N CYS A 70 6.39 7.55 1.27
CA CYS A 70 5.54 6.37 1.27
C CYS A 70 5.91 5.42 0.13
N PRO A 71 6.39 4.17 0.38
CA PRO A 71 6.81 3.25 -0.68
C PRO A 71 5.71 2.95 -1.71
N PRO A 72 4.47 2.57 -1.34
CA PRO A 72 3.44 2.33 -2.35
C PRO A 72 3.00 3.60 -3.08
N CYS A 73 3.19 4.80 -2.50
CA CYS A 73 2.97 6.05 -3.22
C CYS A 73 4.00 6.25 -4.34
N GLN A 74 5.27 5.93 -4.07
CA GLN A 74 6.31 5.98 -5.09
C GLN A 74 6.10 4.93 -6.16
N GLU A 75 5.61 3.74 -5.80
CA GLU A 75 5.23 2.72 -6.76
C GLU A 75 4.25 3.26 -7.81
N ILE A 76 3.13 3.82 -7.38
CA ILE A 76 2.12 4.41 -8.26
C ILE A 76 2.70 5.54 -9.11
N LYS A 77 3.53 6.41 -8.53
CA LYS A 77 4.18 7.51 -9.27
C LYS A 77 5.10 7.02 -10.38
N TYR A 78 5.79 5.89 -10.17
CA TYR A 78 6.74 5.33 -11.14
C TYR A 78 6.14 4.31 -12.11
N THR A 79 4.91 3.89 -11.88
CA THR A 79 4.16 2.96 -12.73
C THR A 79 2.98 3.65 -13.38
N VAL A 80 1.88 3.77 -12.64
CA VAL A 80 0.59 4.27 -13.14
C VAL A 80 0.71 5.70 -13.69
N PHE A 81 1.33 6.63 -12.94
CA PHE A 81 1.42 8.04 -13.33
C PHE A 81 2.42 8.31 -14.44
N LYS A 82 3.22 7.33 -14.86
CA LYS A 82 4.08 7.41 -16.06
C LYS A 82 3.47 6.74 -17.29
N SER A 83 2.35 6.04 -17.15
CA SER A 83 1.61 5.48 -18.27
C SER A 83 1.01 6.59 -19.11
N GLN A 84 1.35 6.60 -20.41
CA GLN A 84 0.82 7.61 -21.35
C GLN A 84 -0.71 7.53 -21.47
N GLU A 85 -1.26 6.32 -21.43
CA GLU A 85 -2.70 6.07 -21.47
C GLU A 85 -3.38 6.66 -20.23
N PHE A 86 -2.85 6.39 -19.04
CA PHE A 86 -3.36 6.96 -17.80
C PHE A 86 -3.29 8.50 -17.78
N ILE A 87 -2.15 9.08 -18.21
CA ILE A 87 -1.98 10.54 -18.29
C ILE A 87 -3.01 11.16 -19.23
N GLN A 88 -3.27 10.56 -20.39
CA GLN A 88 -4.30 11.05 -21.31
C GLN A 88 -5.70 10.97 -20.71
N LEU A 89 -5.99 9.88 -20.00
CA LEU A 89 -7.28 9.68 -19.36
C LEU A 89 -7.53 10.71 -18.26
N THR A 90 -6.50 11.06 -17.47
CA THR A 90 -6.63 12.07 -16.40
C THR A 90 -7.03 13.46 -16.91
N ARG A 91 -6.82 13.80 -18.19
CA ARG A 91 -7.27 15.07 -18.80
C ARG A 91 -8.80 15.21 -18.88
N LEU A 92 -9.51 14.09 -18.79
CA LEU A 92 -10.98 14.07 -18.74
C LEU A 92 -11.51 14.34 -17.33
N PHE A 93 -10.63 14.47 -16.35
CA PHE A 93 -10.92 14.75 -14.95
C PHE A 93 -10.34 16.11 -14.55
N VAL A 94 -10.68 16.58 -13.36
CA VAL A 94 -9.91 17.56 -12.60
C VAL A 94 -8.99 16.75 -11.66
N PRO A 95 -7.70 16.56 -12.02
CA PRO A 95 -6.80 15.74 -11.21
C PRO A 95 -6.21 16.57 -10.06
N VAL A 96 -6.34 16.09 -8.83
CA VAL A 96 -5.86 16.75 -7.61
C VAL A 96 -4.83 15.88 -6.92
N TYR A 97 -3.64 16.43 -6.69
CA TYR A 97 -2.65 15.83 -5.81
C TYR A 97 -2.70 16.50 -4.43
N LEU A 98 -2.92 15.70 -3.42
CA LEU A 98 -2.94 16.14 -2.03
C LEU A 98 -1.73 15.60 -1.30
N ASP A 99 -0.80 16.48 -0.92
CA ASP A 99 0.34 16.11 -0.10
C ASP A 99 -0.10 15.88 1.35
N GLY A 100 0.07 14.65 1.82
CA GLY A 100 -0.29 14.25 3.16
C GLY A 100 0.36 15.04 4.30
N ASP A 101 1.40 15.80 4.01
CA ASP A 101 2.07 16.68 4.98
C ASP A 101 1.42 18.07 5.11
N SER A 102 0.49 18.43 4.21
CA SER A 102 -0.21 19.72 4.28
C SER A 102 -1.35 19.70 5.31
N ASP A 103 -1.62 20.85 5.93
CA ASP A 103 -2.76 21.02 6.83
C ASP A 103 -4.10 20.77 6.12
N GLU A 104 -4.19 21.19 4.85
CA GLU A 104 -5.37 20.93 4.02
C GLU A 104 -5.61 19.43 3.83
N ALA A 105 -4.52 18.66 3.59
CA ALA A 105 -4.60 17.21 3.48
C ALA A 105 -5.12 16.55 4.75
N GLN A 106 -4.64 16.98 5.91
CA GLN A 106 -5.10 16.43 7.18
C GLN A 106 -6.60 16.72 7.42
N ALA A 107 -7.04 17.94 7.13
CA ALA A 107 -8.44 18.35 7.28
C ALA A 107 -9.38 17.59 6.32
N TRP A 108 -8.96 17.41 5.06
CA TRP A 108 -9.73 16.64 4.09
C TRP A 108 -9.65 15.13 4.34
N GLY A 109 -8.52 14.63 4.85
CA GLY A 109 -8.38 13.24 5.29
C GLY A 109 -9.38 12.84 6.35
N GLU A 110 -9.70 13.75 7.28
CA GLU A 110 -10.77 13.55 8.27
C GLU A 110 -12.15 13.53 7.63
N LYS A 111 -12.45 14.50 6.72
CA LYS A 111 -13.76 14.57 6.05
C LYS A 111 -14.05 13.36 5.16
N LEU A 112 -13.01 12.80 4.55
CA LEU A 112 -13.12 11.69 3.61
C LEU A 112 -12.82 10.34 4.27
N ASP A 113 -12.63 10.30 5.58
CA ASP A 113 -12.24 9.12 6.36
C ASP A 113 -11.06 8.36 5.73
N VAL A 114 -10.00 9.11 5.38
CA VAL A 114 -8.82 8.54 4.74
C VAL A 114 -7.90 7.94 5.79
N MET A 115 -7.69 6.62 5.72
CA MET A 115 -6.92 5.88 6.74
C MET A 115 -5.42 5.87 6.49
N GLY A 116 -4.96 5.98 5.23
CA GLY A 116 -3.54 5.84 4.89
C GLY A 116 -3.18 6.32 3.49
N TYR A 117 -1.91 6.13 3.14
CA TYR A 117 -1.33 6.46 1.84
C TYR A 117 -0.95 5.21 1.06
N PRO A 118 -1.08 5.19 -0.28
CA PRO A 118 -1.85 6.14 -1.08
C PRO A 118 -3.35 5.93 -0.94
N THR A 119 -4.14 6.98 -1.13
CA THR A 119 -5.59 6.89 -1.31
C THR A 119 -5.97 7.61 -2.60
N MET A 120 -6.78 6.97 -3.42
CA MET A 120 -7.29 7.54 -4.66
C MET A 120 -8.80 7.48 -4.66
N ILE A 121 -9.43 8.64 -4.86
CA ILE A 121 -10.89 8.77 -4.83
C ILE A 121 -11.35 9.47 -6.09
N VAL A 122 -12.43 9.00 -6.68
CA VAL A 122 -13.10 9.63 -7.81
C VAL A 122 -14.43 10.22 -7.34
N PHE A 123 -14.65 11.49 -7.66
CA PHE A 123 -15.90 12.20 -7.38
C PHE A 123 -16.61 12.56 -8.67
N ASN A 124 -17.93 12.57 -8.65
CA ASN A 124 -18.73 13.12 -9.74
C ASN A 124 -18.64 14.65 -9.75
N PRO A 125 -19.08 15.34 -10.84
CA PRO A 125 -19.02 16.80 -10.92
C PRO A 125 -19.79 17.54 -9.82
N ALA A 126 -20.75 16.90 -9.18
CA ALA A 126 -21.50 17.47 -8.06
C ALA A 126 -20.78 17.30 -6.69
N GLY A 127 -19.63 16.61 -6.66
CA GLY A 127 -18.83 16.38 -5.46
C GLY A 127 -19.22 15.12 -4.67
N GLY A 128 -20.11 14.28 -5.21
CA GLY A 128 -20.41 12.96 -4.63
C GLY A 128 -19.30 11.96 -4.93
N GLU A 129 -18.87 11.19 -3.94
CA GLU A 129 -17.88 10.12 -4.12
C GLU A 129 -18.47 9.00 -4.99
N ILE A 130 -17.74 8.62 -6.05
CA ILE A 130 -18.08 7.48 -6.91
C ILE A 130 -17.41 6.22 -6.38
N THR A 131 -16.07 6.24 -6.29
CA THR A 131 -15.28 5.06 -5.94
C THR A 131 -13.92 5.41 -5.34
N ARG A 132 -13.32 4.44 -4.63
CA ARG A 132 -11.91 4.48 -4.18
C ARG A 132 -11.14 3.36 -4.85
N ILE A 133 -10.00 3.69 -5.45
CA ILE A 133 -9.18 2.75 -6.19
C ILE A 133 -8.09 2.20 -5.27
N PRO A 134 -7.93 0.87 -5.15
CA PRO A 134 -6.88 0.28 -4.33
C PRO A 134 -5.49 0.49 -4.94
N GLY A 135 -4.47 0.61 -4.09
CA GLY A 135 -3.09 0.85 -4.51
C GLY A 135 -2.39 -0.32 -5.19
N GLY A 136 -2.95 -1.52 -5.13
CA GLY A 136 -2.31 -2.76 -5.56
C GLY A 136 -2.96 -3.42 -6.77
N ILE A 137 -3.46 -2.66 -7.75
CA ILE A 137 -3.97 -3.20 -9.02
C ILE A 137 -3.09 -2.75 -10.18
N ASP A 138 -3.08 -3.51 -11.27
CA ASP A 138 -2.28 -3.17 -12.45
C ASP A 138 -2.85 -1.96 -13.23
N ILE A 139 -2.03 -1.38 -14.10
CA ILE A 139 -2.36 -0.15 -14.85
C ILE A 139 -3.63 -0.30 -15.70
N SER A 140 -3.84 -1.45 -16.31
CA SER A 140 -5.03 -1.69 -17.17
C SER A 140 -6.32 -1.57 -16.34
N ARG A 141 -6.31 -2.09 -15.13
CA ARG A 141 -7.46 -2.01 -14.21
C ARG A 141 -7.67 -0.61 -13.65
N TYR A 142 -6.59 0.13 -13.39
CA TYR A 142 -6.68 1.56 -13.07
C TYR A 142 -7.40 2.33 -14.17
N ASN A 143 -6.98 2.14 -15.43
CA ASN A 143 -7.58 2.81 -16.58
C ASN A 143 -9.06 2.47 -16.70
N THR A 144 -9.41 1.19 -16.59
CA THR A 144 -10.81 0.75 -16.69
C THR A 144 -11.69 1.38 -15.59
N VAL A 145 -11.24 1.44 -14.33
CA VAL A 145 -12.01 2.08 -13.24
C VAL A 145 -12.23 3.57 -13.54
N LEU A 146 -11.20 4.29 -14.03
CA LEU A 146 -11.34 5.70 -14.39
C LEU A 146 -12.28 5.89 -15.59
N GLU A 147 -12.15 5.07 -16.64
CA GLU A 147 -13.04 5.14 -17.81
C GLU A 147 -14.50 4.92 -17.43
N LEU A 148 -14.79 3.91 -16.61
CA LEU A 148 -16.13 3.66 -16.11
C LEU A 148 -16.65 4.85 -15.30
N SER A 149 -15.80 5.49 -14.50
CA SER A 149 -16.18 6.64 -13.69
C SER A 149 -16.61 7.87 -14.51
N LEU A 150 -16.31 7.94 -15.82
CA LEU A 150 -16.81 8.96 -16.73
C LEU A 150 -18.31 8.81 -17.06
N ASN A 151 -18.88 7.62 -16.88
CA ASN A 151 -20.23 7.27 -17.29
C ASN A 151 -21.31 7.52 -16.24
N GLN A 152 -21.13 8.51 -15.34
CA GLN A 152 -22.07 8.86 -14.27
C GLN A 152 -22.49 7.66 -13.39
N MET A 153 -21.53 6.88 -12.96
CA MET A 153 -21.76 5.72 -12.11
C MET A 153 -22.40 6.10 -10.76
N ARG A 154 -23.17 5.18 -10.21
CA ARG A 154 -23.68 5.28 -8.83
C ARG A 154 -22.51 5.21 -7.83
N SER A 155 -22.70 5.81 -6.66
CA SER A 155 -21.71 5.74 -5.58
C SER A 155 -21.52 4.30 -5.10
N THR A 156 -20.33 3.97 -4.61
CA THR A 156 -20.09 2.65 -3.99
C THR A 156 -21.08 2.39 -2.85
N ALA A 157 -21.41 3.40 -2.04
CA ALA A 157 -22.38 3.26 -0.96
C ALA A 157 -23.77 2.84 -1.47
N ASP A 158 -24.26 3.47 -2.56
CA ASP A 158 -25.53 3.08 -3.18
C ASP A 158 -25.48 1.65 -3.75
N LEU A 159 -24.36 1.28 -4.37
CA LEU A 159 -24.17 -0.06 -4.92
C LEU A 159 -24.14 -1.14 -3.83
N VAL A 160 -23.53 -0.84 -2.68
CA VAL A 160 -23.55 -1.74 -1.50
C VAL A 160 -24.98 -1.91 -0.99
N GLN A 161 -25.77 -0.86 -0.90
CA GLN A 161 -27.19 -0.98 -0.50
C GLN A 161 -27.98 -1.86 -1.47
N ILE A 162 -27.78 -1.68 -2.77
CA ILE A 162 -28.41 -2.53 -3.79
C ILE A 162 -27.95 -3.97 -3.65
N ALA A 163 -26.65 -4.20 -3.44
CA ALA A 163 -26.10 -5.55 -3.29
C ALA A 163 -26.66 -6.27 -2.05
N LEU A 164 -26.91 -5.54 -0.96
CA LEU A 164 -27.51 -6.07 0.27
C LEU A 164 -29.00 -6.43 0.07
N GLU A 165 -29.72 -5.69 -0.78
CA GLU A 165 -31.12 -6.00 -1.10
C GLU A 165 -31.21 -7.15 -2.11
N ASP A 166 -30.52 -7.01 -3.24
CA ASP A 166 -30.49 -7.97 -4.36
C ASP A 166 -29.33 -7.66 -5.30
N SER A 167 -28.21 -8.37 -5.15
CA SER A 167 -27.00 -8.18 -5.95
C SER A 167 -27.20 -8.47 -7.44
N THR A 168 -28.24 -9.20 -7.84
CA THR A 168 -28.53 -9.46 -9.28
C THR A 168 -28.99 -8.22 -10.03
N ARG A 169 -29.33 -7.13 -9.33
CA ARG A 169 -29.71 -5.83 -9.92
C ARG A 169 -28.53 -4.98 -10.37
N LEU A 170 -27.31 -5.39 -10.05
CA LEU A 170 -26.10 -4.69 -10.47
C LEU A 170 -25.76 -4.98 -11.92
N SER A 171 -25.32 -3.96 -12.66
CA SER A 171 -24.77 -4.12 -14.01
C SER A 171 -23.34 -4.67 -13.98
N PRO A 172 -22.82 -5.20 -15.11
CA PRO A 172 -21.43 -5.64 -15.20
C PRO A 172 -20.41 -4.56 -14.81
N ASP A 173 -20.64 -3.30 -15.19
CA ASP A 173 -19.77 -2.16 -14.88
C ASP A 173 -19.77 -1.85 -13.37
N GLU A 174 -20.91 -1.99 -12.71
CA GLU A 174 -21.05 -1.79 -11.28
C GLU A 174 -20.42 -2.93 -10.48
N PHE A 175 -20.50 -4.17 -10.98
CA PHE A 175 -19.69 -5.26 -10.42
C PHE A 175 -18.19 -4.97 -10.55
N TYR A 176 -17.74 -4.40 -11.69
CA TYR A 176 -16.35 -4.03 -11.88
C TYR A 176 -15.92 -2.95 -10.87
N GLN A 177 -16.71 -1.90 -10.70
CA GLN A 177 -16.47 -0.85 -9.71
C GLN A 177 -16.31 -1.44 -8.30
N LEU A 178 -17.20 -2.32 -7.87
CA LEU A 178 -17.15 -2.95 -6.55
C LEU A 178 -15.99 -3.94 -6.43
N ALA A 179 -15.66 -4.71 -7.48
CA ALA A 179 -14.57 -5.69 -7.45
C ALA A 179 -13.19 -5.02 -7.30
N TYR A 180 -13.05 -3.79 -7.81
CA TYR A 180 -11.84 -2.99 -7.71
C TYR A 180 -12.00 -1.79 -6.77
N TYR A 181 -12.85 -1.93 -5.76
CA TYR A 181 -12.98 -0.96 -4.68
C TYR A 181 -11.97 -1.21 -3.56
N SER A 182 -11.52 -0.13 -2.89
CA SER A 182 -10.53 -0.19 -1.81
C SER A 182 -11.15 -0.55 -0.45
N TRP A 183 -11.71 -1.74 -0.33
CA TRP A 183 -12.45 -2.23 0.85
C TRP A 183 -11.68 -2.16 2.17
N PHE A 184 -10.35 -2.26 2.11
CA PHE A 184 -9.50 -2.24 3.31
C PHE A 184 -9.12 -0.83 3.76
N GLN A 185 -9.24 0.18 2.88
CA GLN A 185 -8.95 1.57 3.21
C GLN A 185 -10.22 2.37 3.57
N ASP A 186 -11.38 1.89 3.13
CA ASP A 186 -12.66 2.46 3.48
C ASP A 186 -13.49 1.48 4.29
N THR A 187 -13.51 1.68 5.61
CA THR A 187 -14.32 0.87 6.53
C THR A 187 -15.77 1.33 6.59
N SER A 188 -16.08 2.50 6.04
CA SER A 188 -17.42 3.12 6.07
C SER A 188 -18.32 2.70 4.90
N ALA A 189 -17.74 2.16 3.80
CA ALA A 189 -18.49 1.74 2.62
C ALA A 189 -19.53 0.64 2.90
N VAL A 190 -19.25 -0.22 3.89
CA VAL A 190 -20.19 -1.23 4.36
C VAL A 190 -20.78 -0.77 5.68
N PRO A 191 -22.12 -0.69 5.82
CA PRO A 191 -22.76 -0.26 7.07
C PRO A 191 -22.34 -1.12 8.27
N GLU A 192 -22.27 -0.50 9.45
CA GLU A 192 -21.97 -1.19 10.70
C GLU A 192 -22.98 -2.32 10.97
N GLY A 193 -22.50 -3.46 11.41
CA GLY A 193 -23.32 -4.63 11.70
C GLY A 193 -23.63 -5.52 10.48
N VAL A 194 -23.21 -5.15 9.28
CA VAL A 194 -23.37 -6.00 8.08
C VAL A 194 -22.29 -7.08 8.04
N ASP A 195 -22.70 -8.31 7.74
CA ASP A 195 -21.79 -9.41 7.44
C ASP A 195 -21.06 -9.19 6.11
N LYS A 196 -19.81 -8.72 6.19
CA LYS A 196 -18.97 -8.48 5.02
C LYS A 196 -18.67 -9.77 4.23
N ALA A 197 -18.48 -10.90 4.92
CA ALA A 197 -18.21 -12.17 4.26
C ALA A 197 -19.43 -12.61 3.44
N GLY A 198 -20.64 -12.54 4.02
CA GLY A 198 -21.89 -12.81 3.31
C GLY A 198 -22.12 -11.88 2.12
N LEU A 199 -21.83 -10.57 2.27
CA LEU A 199 -21.89 -9.60 1.17
C LEU A 199 -20.97 -10.01 0.01
N PHE A 200 -19.70 -10.30 0.29
CA PHE A 200 -18.75 -10.68 -0.75
C PHE A 200 -19.09 -12.02 -1.40
N LEU A 201 -19.59 -12.99 -0.65
CA LEU A 201 -20.07 -14.25 -1.20
C LEU A 201 -21.27 -14.05 -2.12
N GLY A 202 -22.23 -13.22 -1.73
CA GLY A 202 -23.38 -12.83 -2.55
C GLY A 202 -22.97 -12.14 -3.85
N LEU A 203 -22.06 -11.15 -3.78
CA LEU A 203 -21.47 -10.48 -4.95
C LEU A 203 -20.73 -11.49 -5.84
N SER A 204 -19.95 -12.40 -5.26
CA SER A 204 -19.24 -13.45 -6.01
C SER A 204 -20.17 -14.37 -6.79
N THR A 205 -21.34 -14.67 -6.23
CA THR A 205 -22.33 -15.57 -6.86
C THR A 205 -23.07 -14.87 -7.99
N SER A 206 -23.36 -13.57 -7.85
CA SER A 206 -24.16 -12.79 -8.81
C SER A 206 -23.32 -12.12 -9.90
N ALA A 207 -22.03 -11.90 -9.66
CA ALA A 207 -21.14 -11.27 -10.64
C ALA A 207 -20.93 -12.15 -11.89
N PRO A 208 -20.61 -11.53 -13.04
CA PRO A 208 -20.22 -12.26 -14.24
C PRO A 208 -19.11 -13.28 -13.93
N GLU A 209 -19.27 -14.51 -14.45
CA GLU A 209 -18.28 -15.57 -14.25
C GLU A 209 -16.91 -15.16 -14.78
N GLY A 210 -15.86 -15.50 -14.06
CA GLY A 210 -14.48 -15.19 -14.42
C GLY A 210 -13.82 -14.26 -13.41
N GLU A 211 -13.19 -13.19 -13.86
CA GLU A 211 -12.39 -12.27 -13.05
C GLU A 211 -13.17 -11.70 -11.86
N LEU A 212 -14.31 -11.06 -12.12
CA LEU A 212 -15.07 -10.34 -11.09
C LEU A 212 -15.59 -11.27 -10.00
N SER A 213 -16.25 -12.37 -10.41
CA SER A 213 -16.74 -13.38 -9.48
C SER A 213 -15.63 -13.96 -8.59
N ASN A 214 -14.43 -14.22 -9.15
CA ASN A 214 -13.33 -14.78 -8.38
C ASN A 214 -12.65 -13.72 -7.50
N ARG A 215 -12.61 -12.45 -7.92
CA ARG A 215 -12.07 -11.37 -7.08
C ARG A 215 -12.93 -11.14 -5.84
N PHE A 216 -14.27 -11.13 -5.97
CA PHE A 216 -15.16 -11.10 -4.80
C PHE A 216 -15.00 -12.35 -3.93
N TYR A 217 -14.75 -13.51 -4.53
CA TYR A 217 -14.50 -14.71 -3.77
C TYR A 217 -13.20 -14.62 -2.93
N MET A 218 -12.15 -14.02 -3.47
CA MET A 218 -10.95 -13.72 -2.68
C MET A 218 -11.25 -12.74 -1.54
N SER A 219 -12.06 -11.71 -1.78
CA SER A 219 -12.52 -10.78 -0.73
C SER A 219 -13.34 -11.49 0.35
N TYR A 220 -14.19 -12.45 -0.02
CA TYR A 220 -14.91 -13.32 0.92
C TYR A 220 -13.94 -14.11 1.81
N LEU A 221 -12.95 -14.79 1.21
CA LEU A 221 -11.96 -15.55 1.99
C LEU A 221 -11.14 -14.65 2.92
N LEU A 222 -10.75 -13.46 2.46
CA LEU A 222 -10.05 -12.47 3.29
C LEU A 222 -10.92 -11.98 4.45
N ALA A 223 -12.21 -11.76 4.24
CA ALA A 223 -13.12 -11.38 5.31
C ALA A 223 -13.24 -12.47 6.38
N LEU A 224 -13.15 -13.75 6.00
CA LEU A 224 -13.14 -14.88 6.95
C LEU A 224 -11.85 -14.97 7.79
N THR A 225 -10.74 -14.35 7.39
CA THR A 225 -9.49 -14.42 8.19
C THR A 225 -9.53 -13.62 9.49
N GLY A 226 -10.64 -12.97 9.80
CA GLY A 226 -10.91 -12.36 11.11
C GLY A 226 -10.47 -10.92 11.28
N LYS A 227 -9.85 -10.30 10.28
CA LYS A 227 -9.51 -8.86 10.35
C LYS A 227 -10.74 -7.96 10.30
N ASP A 228 -11.85 -8.46 9.73
CA ASP A 228 -13.13 -7.77 9.57
C ASP A 228 -14.34 -8.62 10.01
N TYR A 229 -14.11 -9.70 10.76
CA TYR A 229 -15.14 -10.64 11.17
C TYR A 229 -15.99 -10.05 12.31
N ILE A 230 -17.30 -10.03 12.15
CA ILE A 230 -18.25 -9.66 13.19
C ILE A 230 -18.68 -10.92 13.93
N GLU A 231 -18.34 -11.02 15.22
CA GLU A 231 -18.76 -12.12 16.08
C GLU A 231 -20.30 -12.15 16.16
N GLY A 232 -20.90 -13.27 15.72
CA GLY A 232 -22.36 -13.44 15.69
C GLY A 232 -23.03 -13.31 14.33
N ALA A 233 -22.27 -13.06 13.25
CA ALA A 233 -22.81 -13.18 11.89
C ALA A 233 -23.19 -14.65 11.59
N ASP A 234 -24.21 -14.83 10.75
CA ASP A 234 -24.73 -16.16 10.38
C ASP A 234 -23.61 -17.03 9.78
N GLN A 235 -23.25 -18.11 10.48
CA GLN A 235 -22.12 -18.97 10.14
C GLN A 235 -22.49 -20.12 9.18
N ASP A 236 -23.71 -20.16 8.66
CA ASP A 236 -24.16 -21.24 7.77
C ASP A 236 -23.29 -21.38 6.51
N HIS A 237 -22.56 -20.33 6.11
CA HIS A 237 -21.59 -20.36 5.00
C HIS A 237 -20.20 -20.91 5.40
N LEU A 238 -19.95 -21.18 6.70
CA LEU A 238 -18.65 -21.67 7.22
C LEU A 238 -18.52 -23.18 7.21
N SER A 239 -19.51 -23.94 6.72
CA SER A 239 -19.37 -25.39 6.62
C SER A 239 -18.25 -25.75 5.64
N ALA A 240 -17.35 -26.63 6.04
CA ALA A 240 -16.26 -27.14 5.20
C ALA A 240 -16.83 -27.65 3.87
N ASP A 241 -16.63 -26.89 2.80
CA ASP A 241 -17.14 -27.21 1.48
C ASP A 241 -15.96 -27.46 0.54
N LEU A 242 -15.93 -28.64 -0.07
CA LEU A 242 -15.01 -29.00 -1.15
C LEU A 242 -15.01 -27.97 -2.31
N SER A 243 -16.03 -27.13 -2.39
CA SER A 243 -16.12 -26.06 -3.37
C SER A 243 -15.04 -25.00 -3.20
N VAL A 244 -14.61 -24.69 -1.94
CA VAL A 244 -13.57 -23.71 -1.65
C VAL A 244 -12.24 -24.14 -2.26
N ALA A 245 -11.79 -25.36 -1.99
CA ALA A 245 -10.55 -25.90 -2.54
C ALA A 245 -10.56 -25.90 -4.07
N LYS A 246 -11.64 -26.41 -4.68
CA LYS A 246 -11.79 -26.43 -6.15
C LYS A 246 -11.79 -25.05 -6.76
N ARG A 247 -12.39 -24.06 -6.10
CA ARG A 247 -12.42 -22.70 -6.61
C ARG A 247 -11.06 -22.02 -6.51
N LEU A 248 -10.33 -22.24 -5.42
CA LEU A 248 -8.94 -21.81 -5.31
C LEU A 248 -8.06 -22.48 -6.36
N GLU A 249 -8.21 -23.79 -6.59
CA GLU A 249 -7.52 -24.50 -7.68
C GLU A 249 -7.81 -23.87 -9.06
N LYS A 250 -9.07 -23.50 -9.35
CA LYS A 250 -9.46 -22.81 -10.60
C LYS A 250 -8.75 -21.46 -10.73
N ILE A 251 -8.73 -20.65 -9.66
CA ILE A 251 -8.06 -19.34 -9.65
C ILE A 251 -6.56 -19.50 -9.89
N LEU A 252 -5.92 -20.36 -9.11
CA LEU A 252 -4.47 -20.57 -9.13
C LEU A 252 -3.97 -21.29 -10.40
N SER A 253 -4.80 -22.06 -11.06
CA SER A 253 -4.46 -22.73 -12.34
C SER A 253 -4.63 -21.82 -13.57
N SER A 254 -5.14 -20.62 -13.40
CA SER A 254 -5.35 -19.65 -14.47
C SER A 254 -4.47 -18.42 -14.28
N SER A 255 -3.49 -18.19 -15.15
CA SER A 255 -2.60 -17.03 -15.08
C SER A 255 -3.36 -15.71 -15.06
N SER A 256 -4.45 -15.59 -15.84
CA SER A 256 -5.27 -14.37 -15.88
C SER A 256 -6.04 -14.12 -14.57
N LEU A 257 -6.59 -15.18 -13.94
CA LEU A 257 -7.28 -15.04 -12.66
C LEU A 257 -6.31 -14.80 -11.51
N THR A 258 -5.13 -15.44 -11.55
CA THR A 258 -4.05 -15.19 -10.59
C THR A 258 -3.58 -13.73 -10.68
N LEU A 259 -3.34 -13.22 -11.88
CA LEU A 259 -2.97 -11.83 -12.11
C LEU A 259 -4.07 -10.87 -11.64
N ALA A 260 -5.34 -11.16 -11.91
CA ALA A 260 -6.46 -10.34 -11.48
C ALA A 260 -6.62 -10.22 -9.96
N SER A 261 -6.05 -11.15 -9.20
CA SER A 261 -6.11 -11.20 -7.73
C SER A 261 -4.73 -11.22 -7.07
N TRP A 262 -3.68 -10.81 -7.79
CA TRP A 262 -2.30 -10.92 -7.33
C TRP A 262 -2.07 -10.17 -6.00
N ASP A 263 -2.68 -9.01 -5.83
CA ASP A 263 -2.64 -8.17 -4.64
C ASP A 263 -3.10 -8.92 -3.37
N SER A 264 -4.14 -9.74 -3.50
CA SER A 264 -4.62 -10.60 -2.42
C SER A 264 -3.76 -11.87 -2.29
N LEU A 265 -3.45 -12.52 -3.41
CA LEU A 265 -2.74 -13.80 -3.42
C LEU A 265 -1.28 -13.71 -2.93
N ALA A 266 -0.60 -12.58 -3.16
CA ALA A 266 0.79 -12.42 -2.79
C ALA A 266 1.02 -12.41 -1.26
N TYR A 267 0.03 -12.02 -0.47
CA TYR A 267 0.24 -11.73 0.95
C TYR A 267 -0.69 -12.48 1.92
N SER A 268 -1.61 -13.32 1.42
CA SER A 268 -2.65 -13.94 2.26
C SER A 268 -2.69 -15.47 2.23
N MET A 269 -1.65 -16.11 1.70
CA MET A 269 -1.62 -17.57 1.55
C MET A 269 -1.78 -18.29 2.91
N GLU A 270 -1.00 -17.91 3.92
CA GLU A 270 -1.02 -18.58 5.22
C GLU A 270 -2.36 -18.38 5.93
N GLU A 271 -2.87 -17.15 5.93
CA GLU A 271 -4.14 -16.81 6.59
C GLU A 271 -5.32 -17.54 5.92
N ILE A 272 -5.38 -17.55 4.59
CA ILE A 272 -6.47 -18.24 3.88
C ILE A 272 -6.36 -19.76 4.04
N LEU A 273 -5.16 -20.34 3.92
CA LEU A 273 -4.98 -21.79 4.11
C LEU A 273 -5.22 -22.23 5.56
N ALA A 274 -5.15 -21.32 6.54
CA ALA A 274 -5.49 -21.60 7.93
C ALA A 274 -7.01 -21.71 8.17
N LEU A 275 -7.85 -21.22 7.25
CA LEU A 275 -9.31 -21.27 7.42
C LEU A 275 -9.83 -22.70 7.54
N GLU A 276 -10.79 -22.91 8.45
CA GLU A 276 -11.44 -24.21 8.69
C GLU A 276 -12.33 -24.66 7.52
N VAL A 277 -12.79 -23.72 6.68
CA VAL A 277 -13.57 -24.01 5.47
C VAL A 277 -12.77 -24.76 4.40
N ILE A 278 -11.42 -24.87 4.56
CA ILE A 278 -10.55 -25.63 3.66
C ILE A 278 -10.18 -26.95 4.35
N ASP A 279 -10.56 -28.06 3.72
CA ASP A 279 -10.22 -29.40 4.20
C ASP A 279 -8.69 -29.60 4.26
N GLU A 280 -8.18 -30.10 5.38
CA GLU A 280 -6.76 -30.38 5.63
C GLU A 280 -6.10 -31.23 4.52
N ALA A 281 -6.85 -32.16 3.92
CA ALA A 281 -6.33 -32.99 2.83
C ALA A 281 -5.94 -32.18 1.57
N HIS A 282 -6.53 -31.00 1.37
CA HIS A 282 -6.28 -30.13 0.20
C HIS A 282 -5.22 -29.06 0.47
N LYS A 283 -5.00 -28.67 1.72
CA LYS A 283 -4.12 -27.54 2.08
C LYS A 283 -2.71 -27.66 1.50
N ALA A 284 -2.09 -28.84 1.62
CA ALA A 284 -0.74 -29.04 1.11
C ALA A 284 -0.64 -28.90 -0.43
N GLY A 285 -1.61 -29.46 -1.15
CA GLY A 285 -1.68 -29.34 -2.61
C GLY A 285 -1.93 -27.90 -3.05
N LEU A 286 -2.86 -27.22 -2.39
CA LEU A 286 -3.16 -25.80 -2.64
C LEU A 286 -1.94 -24.92 -2.35
N ALA A 287 -1.20 -25.14 -1.27
CA ALA A 287 0.01 -24.37 -0.95
C ALA A 287 1.06 -24.45 -2.07
N VAL A 288 1.30 -25.66 -2.60
CA VAL A 288 2.24 -25.86 -3.71
C VAL A 288 1.75 -25.15 -4.99
N LEU A 289 0.48 -25.31 -5.33
CA LEU A 289 -0.12 -24.65 -6.48
C LEU A 289 -0.07 -23.14 -6.33
N TRP A 290 -0.43 -22.61 -5.15
CA TRP A 290 -0.40 -21.18 -4.83
C TRP A 290 1.00 -20.58 -5.04
N VAL A 291 2.00 -21.21 -4.41
CA VAL A 291 3.39 -20.79 -4.55
C VAL A 291 3.82 -20.74 -6.01
N ASN A 292 3.53 -21.77 -6.80
CA ASN A 292 3.96 -21.82 -8.20
C ASN A 292 3.27 -20.71 -9.01
N SER A 293 1.96 -20.57 -8.88
CA SER A 293 1.17 -19.60 -9.66
C SER A 293 1.56 -18.15 -9.37
N VAL A 294 1.72 -17.80 -8.08
CA VAL A 294 2.11 -16.44 -7.69
C VAL A 294 3.59 -16.17 -7.98
N PHE A 295 4.45 -17.17 -7.82
CA PHE A 295 5.88 -17.04 -8.15
C PHE A 295 6.11 -16.82 -9.65
N ASP A 296 5.28 -17.38 -10.52
CA ASP A 296 5.39 -17.20 -11.97
C ASP A 296 4.99 -15.79 -12.42
N LEU A 297 4.19 -15.04 -11.62
CA LEU A 297 3.87 -13.63 -11.89
C LEU A 297 5.11 -12.72 -11.96
N ARG A 298 6.25 -13.14 -11.43
CA ARG A 298 7.53 -12.40 -11.56
C ARG A 298 7.94 -12.16 -13.01
N PHE A 299 7.42 -12.93 -13.95
CA PHE A 299 7.70 -12.82 -15.39
C PHE A 299 6.61 -12.03 -16.13
N ASP A 300 5.54 -11.60 -15.45
CA ASP A 300 4.47 -10.83 -16.08
C ASP A 300 4.94 -9.41 -16.42
N GLY A 301 4.73 -8.99 -17.66
CA GLY A 301 5.17 -7.68 -18.15
C GLY A 301 4.36 -6.51 -17.63
N SER A 302 3.14 -6.75 -17.16
CA SER A 302 2.23 -5.71 -16.63
C SER A 302 2.55 -5.29 -15.19
N LEU A 303 3.27 -6.14 -14.44
CA LEU A 303 3.66 -5.87 -13.07
C LEU A 303 4.97 -5.06 -12.99
N SER A 304 5.04 -4.19 -12.01
CA SER A 304 6.23 -3.41 -11.67
C SER A 304 7.35 -4.27 -11.07
N LYS A 305 8.50 -3.67 -10.79
CA LYS A 305 9.61 -4.36 -10.11
C LYS A 305 9.23 -4.84 -8.71
N SER A 306 8.59 -3.99 -7.90
CA SER A 306 8.23 -4.36 -6.52
C SER A 306 7.07 -5.35 -6.48
N GLU A 307 6.12 -5.25 -7.40
CA GLU A 307 5.03 -6.21 -7.54
C GLU A 307 5.53 -7.60 -7.97
N LYS A 308 6.44 -7.67 -8.93
CA LYS A 308 7.11 -8.92 -9.32
C LYS A 308 7.82 -9.58 -8.14
N LEU A 309 8.51 -8.78 -7.33
CA LEU A 309 9.18 -9.28 -6.13
C LEU A 309 8.21 -9.87 -5.10
N ALA A 310 6.96 -9.38 -5.03
CA ALA A 310 5.95 -9.95 -4.14
C ALA A 310 5.67 -11.44 -4.40
N GLY A 311 5.95 -11.94 -5.61
CA GLY A 311 5.89 -13.37 -5.92
C GLY A 311 6.78 -14.27 -5.07
N TRP A 312 7.81 -13.71 -4.41
CA TRP A 312 8.65 -14.44 -3.47
C TRP A 312 7.94 -14.74 -2.14
N VAL A 313 6.97 -13.93 -1.73
CA VAL A 313 6.39 -14.02 -0.37
C VAL A 313 5.78 -15.40 -0.09
N PRO A 314 4.82 -15.94 -0.88
CA PRO A 314 4.27 -17.26 -0.61
C PRO A 314 5.33 -18.37 -0.68
N LYS A 315 6.33 -18.22 -1.57
CA LYS A 315 7.42 -19.19 -1.69
C LYS A 315 8.29 -19.23 -0.44
N LEU A 316 8.58 -18.09 0.15
CA LEU A 316 9.34 -18.00 1.38
C LEU A 316 8.53 -18.51 2.56
N GLN A 317 7.26 -18.14 2.70
CA GLN A 317 6.35 -18.64 3.72
C GLN A 317 6.34 -20.18 3.73
N LEU A 318 6.13 -20.81 2.58
CA LEU A 318 6.14 -22.27 2.48
C LEU A 318 7.53 -22.88 2.80
N ALA A 319 8.61 -22.25 2.31
CA ALA A 319 9.97 -22.76 2.51
C ALA A 319 10.46 -22.63 3.96
N THR A 320 10.02 -21.61 4.70
CA THR A 320 10.40 -21.36 6.10
C THR A 320 9.33 -21.81 7.11
N SER A 321 8.23 -22.41 6.67
CA SER A 321 7.16 -22.89 7.53
C SER A 321 7.70 -23.79 8.64
N GLY A 322 7.20 -23.63 9.88
CA GLY A 322 7.72 -24.32 11.05
C GLY A 322 9.12 -23.85 11.48
N HIS A 323 9.47 -22.59 11.19
CA HIS A 323 10.75 -21.95 11.55
C HIS A 323 11.99 -22.64 10.93
N ARG A 324 11.82 -23.28 9.78
CA ARG A 324 12.94 -23.92 9.07
C ARG A 324 13.82 -22.86 8.42
N PRO A 325 15.17 -22.99 8.50
CA PRO A 325 16.05 -22.09 7.78
C PRO A 325 15.90 -22.30 6.27
N LEU A 326 15.94 -21.20 5.50
CA LEU A 326 15.89 -21.26 4.04
C LEU A 326 17.05 -22.07 3.47
N ALA A 327 16.79 -22.97 2.52
CA ALA A 327 17.81 -23.80 1.87
C ALA A 327 18.87 -22.93 1.16
N LYS A 328 20.15 -23.34 1.21
CA LYS A 328 21.28 -22.54 0.68
C LYS A 328 21.15 -22.19 -0.80
N ASP A 329 20.67 -23.13 -1.62
CA ASP A 329 20.48 -22.89 -3.05
C ASP A 329 19.39 -21.84 -3.31
N LEU A 330 18.31 -21.88 -2.52
CA LEU A 330 17.23 -20.89 -2.60
C LEU A 330 17.71 -19.53 -2.09
N GLN A 331 18.53 -19.48 -1.02
CA GLN A 331 19.18 -18.24 -0.57
C GLN A 331 20.06 -17.63 -1.66
N LYS A 332 20.84 -18.45 -2.38
CA LYS A 332 21.71 -17.99 -3.48
C LYS A 332 20.89 -17.41 -4.64
N LEU A 333 19.82 -18.10 -5.04
CA LEU A 333 18.91 -17.65 -6.09
C LEU A 333 18.27 -16.32 -5.70
N LEU A 334 17.73 -16.24 -4.48
CA LEU A 334 17.08 -15.05 -3.92
C LEU A 334 18.03 -13.85 -3.93
N ARG A 335 19.23 -13.99 -3.34
CA ARG A 335 20.22 -12.90 -3.31
C ARG A 335 20.62 -12.44 -4.73
N GLY A 336 20.75 -13.36 -5.68
CA GLY A 336 21.08 -13.03 -7.07
C GLY A 336 19.99 -12.18 -7.72
N GLU A 337 18.74 -12.55 -7.57
CA GLU A 337 17.60 -11.81 -8.14
C GLU A 337 17.42 -10.44 -7.47
N LEU A 338 17.42 -10.40 -6.12
CA LEU A 338 17.24 -9.14 -5.38
C LEU A 338 18.35 -8.14 -5.68
N LYS A 339 19.61 -8.59 -5.78
CA LYS A 339 20.73 -7.75 -6.17
C LYS A 339 20.56 -7.20 -7.59
N SER A 340 20.12 -8.03 -8.54
CA SER A 340 19.89 -7.59 -9.91
C SER A 340 18.81 -6.52 -10.00
N VAL A 341 17.73 -6.64 -9.20
CA VAL A 341 16.65 -5.64 -9.15
C VAL A 341 17.13 -4.35 -8.50
N ASP A 342 17.91 -4.43 -7.42
CA ASP A 342 18.54 -3.27 -6.77
C ASP A 342 19.41 -2.48 -7.77
N GLU A 343 20.32 -3.16 -8.46
CA GLU A 343 21.23 -2.56 -9.46
C GLU A 343 20.46 -1.95 -10.65
N ALA A 344 19.32 -2.53 -11.02
CA ALA A 344 18.45 -2.04 -12.10
C ALA A 344 17.54 -0.87 -11.67
N THR A 345 17.66 -0.36 -10.43
CA THR A 345 16.81 0.71 -9.89
C THR A 345 17.65 1.90 -9.43
N PRO A 346 18.13 2.77 -10.32
CA PRO A 346 19.01 3.88 -9.96
C PRO A 346 18.28 5.11 -9.41
N ASP A 347 16.98 5.29 -9.71
CA ASP A 347 16.22 6.47 -9.31
C ASP A 347 15.89 6.45 -7.81
N SER A 348 16.23 7.53 -7.09
CA SER A 348 16.12 7.62 -5.64
C SER A 348 14.69 7.55 -5.08
N PHE A 349 13.69 7.90 -5.89
CA PHE A 349 12.28 7.80 -5.51
C PHE A 349 11.71 6.41 -5.82
N GLU A 350 12.01 5.84 -7.00
CA GLU A 350 11.63 4.45 -7.34
C GLU A 350 12.22 3.47 -6.32
N ARG A 351 13.47 3.72 -5.88
CA ARG A 351 14.13 2.93 -4.83
C ARG A 351 13.32 2.82 -3.55
N GLN A 352 12.51 3.84 -3.22
CA GLN A 352 11.71 3.82 -2.01
C GLN A 352 10.74 2.61 -1.96
N SER A 353 10.10 2.25 -3.06
CA SER A 353 9.24 1.08 -3.15
C SER A 353 10.04 -0.22 -3.31
N VAL A 354 10.98 -0.24 -4.24
CA VAL A 354 11.75 -1.45 -4.58
C VAL A 354 12.62 -1.93 -3.41
N ILE A 355 13.37 -1.05 -2.75
CA ILE A 355 14.22 -1.41 -1.62
C ILE A 355 13.40 -1.80 -0.39
N ASN A 356 12.25 -1.15 -0.18
CA ASN A 356 11.32 -1.58 0.87
C ASN A 356 10.87 -3.02 0.66
N GLN A 357 10.52 -3.41 -0.57
CA GLN A 357 10.12 -4.76 -0.90
C GLN A 357 11.29 -5.76 -0.80
N ILE A 358 12.47 -5.42 -1.28
CA ILE A 358 13.68 -6.25 -1.13
C ILE A 358 13.98 -6.48 0.36
N SER A 359 13.96 -5.43 1.18
CA SER A 359 14.16 -5.54 2.63
C SER A 359 13.12 -6.44 3.30
N ARG A 360 11.84 -6.32 2.89
CA ARG A 360 10.78 -7.20 3.37
C ARG A 360 11.09 -8.67 3.03
N ILE A 361 11.45 -8.95 1.79
CA ILE A 361 11.74 -10.30 1.32
C ILE A 361 12.93 -10.92 2.06
N TYR A 362 14.00 -10.16 2.31
CA TYR A 362 15.12 -10.65 3.13
C TYR A 362 14.68 -11.00 4.55
N ARG A 363 13.81 -10.19 5.16
CA ARG A 363 13.26 -10.48 6.50
C ARG A 363 12.38 -11.71 6.53
N GLU A 364 11.49 -11.87 5.55
CA GLU A 364 10.65 -13.07 5.38
C GLU A 364 11.50 -14.34 5.16
N ALA A 365 12.64 -14.19 4.48
CA ALA A 365 13.59 -15.27 4.28
C ALA A 365 14.45 -15.61 5.51
N GLY A 366 14.33 -14.87 6.62
CA GLY A 366 15.20 -14.98 7.78
C GLY A 366 16.63 -14.45 7.56
N LEU A 367 16.85 -13.70 6.47
CA LEU A 367 18.14 -13.12 6.08
C LEU A 367 18.27 -11.69 6.64
N VAL A 368 18.15 -11.55 7.96
CA VAL A 368 18.06 -10.25 8.66
C VAL A 368 19.30 -9.39 8.41
N ASN A 369 20.51 -10.01 8.37
CA ASN A 369 21.75 -9.27 8.11
C ASN A 369 21.78 -8.70 6.69
N ASP A 370 21.32 -9.46 5.68
CA ASP A 370 21.20 -8.96 4.30
C ASP A 370 20.24 -7.75 4.24
N ALA A 371 19.13 -7.79 5.01
CA ALA A 371 18.22 -6.66 5.11
C ALA A 371 18.87 -5.44 5.78
N LYS A 372 19.63 -5.63 6.88
CA LYS A 372 20.34 -4.54 7.57
C LYS A 372 21.39 -3.89 6.65
N ASP A 373 22.22 -4.69 5.99
CA ASP A 373 23.27 -4.21 5.08
C ASP A 373 22.69 -3.42 3.91
N LEU A 374 21.60 -3.92 3.31
CA LEU A 374 20.86 -3.24 2.24
C LEU A 374 20.35 -1.87 2.72
N LEU A 375 19.64 -1.84 3.86
CA LEU A 375 19.04 -0.62 4.39
C LEU A 375 20.10 0.41 4.79
N LEU A 376 21.22 -0.01 5.38
CA LEU A 376 22.34 0.88 5.72
C LEU A 376 22.94 1.52 4.46
N ALA A 377 23.15 0.72 3.40
CA ALA A 377 23.66 1.22 2.12
C ALA A 377 22.65 2.14 1.40
N GLU A 378 21.37 2.03 1.73
CA GLU A 378 20.30 2.83 1.11
C GLU A 378 20.15 4.21 1.74
N LEU A 379 20.59 4.44 2.99
CA LEU A 379 20.42 5.72 3.68
C LEU A 379 21.03 6.91 2.92
N GLU A 380 22.08 6.68 2.14
CA GLU A 380 22.74 7.72 1.31
C GLU A 380 22.11 7.89 -0.07
N LYS A 381 21.28 6.95 -0.51
CA LYS A 381 20.71 6.93 -1.86
C LYS A 381 19.24 7.34 -1.89
N SER A 382 18.53 7.08 -0.79
CA SER A 382 17.09 7.32 -0.70
C SER A 382 16.75 8.79 -0.58
N ALA A 383 15.66 9.20 -1.25
CA ALA A 383 15.07 10.53 -1.06
C ALA A 383 14.40 10.71 0.31
N SER A 384 14.10 9.62 1.01
CA SER A 384 13.43 9.62 2.32
C SER A 384 14.05 8.59 3.27
N PRO A 385 15.32 8.74 3.67
CA PRO A 385 16.07 7.74 4.43
C PRO A 385 15.45 7.42 5.81
N TYR A 386 14.74 8.37 6.41
CA TYR A 386 14.09 8.21 7.71
C TYR A 386 13.06 7.07 7.74
N TYR A 387 12.46 6.71 6.61
CA TYR A 387 11.61 5.53 6.51
C TYR A 387 12.42 4.25 6.79
N PHE A 388 13.58 4.09 6.16
CA PHE A 388 14.46 2.94 6.34
C PHE A 388 15.13 2.91 7.72
N MET A 389 15.45 4.08 8.30
CA MET A 389 15.91 4.19 9.69
C MET A 389 14.88 3.61 10.66
N SER A 390 13.58 3.84 10.43
CA SER A 390 12.53 3.23 11.25
C SER A 390 12.50 1.70 11.14
N VAL A 391 12.77 1.14 9.95
CA VAL A 391 12.89 -0.32 9.77
C VAL A 391 14.12 -0.87 10.50
N LEU A 392 15.28 -0.18 10.40
CA LEU A 392 16.49 -0.54 11.16
C LEU A 392 16.24 -0.51 12.67
N GLY A 393 15.52 0.49 13.16
CA GLY A 393 15.09 0.55 14.56
C GLY A 393 14.24 -0.64 14.99
N SER A 394 13.31 -1.09 14.11
CA SER A 394 12.48 -2.28 14.40
C SER A 394 13.29 -3.58 14.38
N LEU A 395 14.33 -3.67 13.55
CA LEU A 395 15.22 -4.82 13.53
C LEU A 395 16.08 -4.89 14.81
N ALA A 396 16.64 -3.75 15.24
CA ALA A 396 17.39 -3.68 16.48
C ALA A 396 16.51 -3.98 17.72
N GLU A 397 15.25 -3.51 17.74
CA GLU A 397 14.27 -3.83 18.79
C GLU A 397 13.99 -5.34 18.89
N LYS A 398 13.89 -6.04 17.76
CA LYS A 398 13.71 -7.51 17.73
C LYS A 398 14.91 -8.30 18.22
N ASP A 399 16.10 -7.71 18.13
CA ASP A 399 17.36 -8.27 18.63
C ASP A 399 17.64 -7.84 20.09
N ASP A 400 16.67 -7.23 20.79
CA ASP A 400 16.77 -6.65 22.13
C ASP A 400 17.90 -5.61 22.28
N ASN A 401 18.38 -5.04 21.17
CA ASN A 401 19.36 -3.95 21.16
C ASN A 401 18.66 -2.59 21.23
N PHE A 402 18.17 -2.26 22.42
CA PHE A 402 17.30 -1.09 22.63
C PHE A 402 18.02 0.24 22.41
N ASP A 403 19.30 0.33 22.74
CA ASP A 403 20.10 1.55 22.50
C ASP A 403 20.20 1.86 21.00
N GLU A 404 20.51 0.86 20.18
CA GLU A 404 20.54 1.00 18.72
C GLU A 404 19.15 1.31 18.16
N ALA A 405 18.12 0.62 18.64
CA ALA A 405 16.73 0.80 18.22
C ALA A 405 16.26 2.24 18.47
N LEU A 406 16.48 2.77 19.67
CA LEU A 406 16.15 4.15 20.02
C LEU A 406 17.00 5.17 19.25
N GLY A 407 18.29 4.87 19.01
CA GLY A 407 19.15 5.67 18.16
C GLY A 407 18.62 5.84 16.74
N TRP A 408 18.19 4.75 16.11
CA TRP A 408 17.58 4.77 14.77
C TRP A 408 16.24 5.51 14.75
N ARG A 409 15.36 5.30 15.73
CA ARG A 409 14.07 5.99 15.81
C ARG A 409 14.24 7.49 16.04
N LYS A 410 15.22 7.87 16.85
CA LYS A 410 15.57 9.28 17.05
C LYS A 410 16.06 9.91 15.75
N ARG A 411 16.97 9.25 15.01
CA ARG A 411 17.43 9.74 13.70
C ARG A 411 16.29 9.84 12.71
N ALA A 412 15.39 8.86 12.66
CA ALA A 412 14.22 8.91 11.78
C ALA A 412 13.34 10.13 12.08
N TYR A 413 13.19 10.52 13.35
CA TYR A 413 12.50 11.74 13.74
C TYR A 413 13.28 13.00 13.35
N ASP A 414 14.57 13.06 13.70
CA ASP A 414 15.41 14.23 13.46
C ASP A 414 15.52 14.56 11.95
N ASP A 415 15.68 13.54 11.10
CA ASP A 415 15.89 13.65 9.65
C ASP A 415 14.59 13.73 8.85
N SER A 416 13.41 13.49 9.48
CA SER A 416 12.13 13.54 8.79
C SER A 416 11.73 14.96 8.40
N VAL A 417 11.06 15.09 7.26
CA VAL A 417 10.63 16.37 6.67
C VAL A 417 9.12 16.35 6.50
N GLY A 418 8.48 17.50 6.66
CA GLY A 418 7.03 17.66 6.63
C GLY A 418 6.40 17.61 8.03
N VAL A 419 5.40 18.45 8.27
CA VAL A 419 4.82 18.64 9.61
C VAL A 419 4.17 17.34 10.12
N ALA A 420 3.27 16.76 9.35
CA ALA A 420 2.56 15.54 9.76
C ALA A 420 3.52 14.33 9.83
N THR A 421 4.49 14.25 8.92
CA THR A 421 5.53 13.22 8.93
C THR A 421 6.40 13.31 10.17
N ARG A 422 6.91 14.47 10.51
CA ARG A 422 7.71 14.66 11.73
C ARG A 422 6.94 14.30 12.99
N PHE A 423 5.65 14.71 13.07
CA PHE A 423 4.81 14.34 14.20
C PHE A 423 4.68 12.82 14.36
N GLN A 424 4.46 12.11 13.25
CA GLN A 424 4.37 10.65 13.26
C GLN A 424 5.69 9.99 13.73
N TRP A 425 6.83 10.40 13.19
CA TRP A 425 8.12 9.80 13.55
C TRP A 425 8.53 10.16 14.98
N GLY A 426 8.24 11.38 15.44
CA GLY A 426 8.42 11.79 16.83
C GLY A 426 7.54 11.01 17.80
N ALA A 427 6.28 10.82 17.48
CA ALA A 427 5.39 9.97 18.28
C ALA A 427 5.89 8.51 18.34
N ASN A 428 6.32 7.95 17.21
CA ASN A 428 6.88 6.60 17.18
C ASN A 428 8.16 6.48 18.04
N TYR A 429 8.99 7.53 18.10
CA TYR A 429 10.16 7.56 18.96
C TYR A 429 9.77 7.58 20.44
N VAL A 430 8.83 8.44 20.86
CA VAL A 430 8.34 8.49 22.25
C VAL A 430 7.69 7.15 22.64
N LEU A 431 6.87 6.56 21.78
CA LEU A 431 6.27 5.25 22.01
C LEU A 431 7.30 4.12 22.12
N ALA A 432 8.41 4.20 21.41
CA ALA A 432 9.50 3.25 21.54
C ALA A 432 10.18 3.37 22.92
N MET A 433 10.41 4.60 23.39
CA MET A 433 10.98 4.83 24.72
C MET A 433 10.10 4.26 25.84
N THR A 434 8.76 4.43 25.77
CA THR A 434 7.85 3.85 26.78
C THR A 434 7.89 2.32 26.84
N ARG A 435 8.31 1.64 25.76
CA ARG A 435 8.43 0.18 25.73
C ARG A 435 9.84 -0.31 26.11
N MET A 436 10.89 0.39 25.64
CA MET A 436 12.27 -0.08 25.74
C MET A 436 13.00 0.43 26.97
N THR A 437 12.67 1.63 27.44
CA THR A 437 13.27 2.28 28.62
C THR A 437 12.19 2.91 29.50
N PRO A 438 11.17 2.13 29.94
CA PRO A 438 10.01 2.69 30.65
C PRO A 438 10.33 3.42 31.94
N GLU A 439 11.50 3.14 32.53
CA GLU A 439 12.01 3.77 33.76
C GLU A 439 12.65 5.14 33.53
N ASP A 440 13.00 5.51 32.30
CA ASP A 440 13.56 6.83 31.98
C ASP A 440 12.47 7.91 31.88
N HIS A 441 11.81 8.13 33.02
CA HIS A 441 10.66 9.03 33.13
C HIS A 441 10.98 10.46 32.66
N GLN A 442 12.18 10.94 33.00
CA GLN A 442 12.58 12.31 32.68
C GLN A 442 12.70 12.51 31.16
N THR A 443 13.41 11.61 30.48
CA THR A 443 13.63 11.75 29.03
C THR A 443 12.32 11.56 28.26
N ILE A 444 11.49 10.59 28.64
CA ILE A 444 10.17 10.37 28.02
C ILE A 444 9.31 11.64 28.15
N ALA A 445 9.21 12.22 29.36
CA ALA A 445 8.44 13.43 29.59
C ALA A 445 8.95 14.64 28.77
N VAL A 446 10.26 14.84 28.75
CA VAL A 446 10.89 15.93 27.96
C VAL A 446 10.62 15.76 26.47
N ARG A 447 10.74 14.54 25.93
CA ARG A 447 10.52 14.28 24.50
C ARG A 447 9.06 14.38 24.11
N ALA A 448 8.13 13.87 24.94
CA ALA A 448 6.70 13.99 24.68
C ALA A 448 6.24 15.46 24.67
N ASN A 449 6.69 16.26 25.63
CA ASN A 449 6.36 17.68 25.69
C ASN A 449 7.01 18.49 24.56
N ALA A 450 8.27 18.19 24.20
CA ALA A 450 8.94 18.83 23.06
C ALA A 450 8.21 18.55 21.74
N LEU A 451 7.75 17.32 21.54
CA LEU A 451 6.96 16.93 20.38
C LEU A 451 5.66 17.76 20.29
N LEU A 452 4.90 17.89 21.37
CA LEU A 452 3.68 18.73 21.38
C LEU A 452 4.02 20.20 21.10
N SER A 453 5.11 20.72 21.69
CA SER A 453 5.51 22.10 21.49
C SER A 453 5.93 22.39 20.05
N GLU A 454 6.52 21.43 19.34
CA GLU A 454 6.85 21.53 17.90
C GLU A 454 5.59 21.65 17.03
N PHE A 455 4.51 20.96 17.41
CA PHE A 455 3.30 20.84 16.60
C PHE A 455 2.12 21.68 17.08
N HIS A 456 2.23 22.41 18.18
CA HIS A 456 1.13 23.24 18.71
C HIS A 456 0.64 24.33 17.75
N THR A 457 1.50 24.78 16.82
CA THR A 457 1.15 25.77 15.79
C THR A 457 0.51 25.18 14.54
N SER A 458 0.49 23.84 14.39
CA SER A 458 -0.18 23.20 13.28
C SER A 458 -1.70 23.30 13.44
N GLY A 459 -2.35 23.92 12.47
CA GLY A 459 -3.81 24.02 12.43
C GLY A 459 -4.53 22.66 12.31
N ALA A 460 -3.79 21.59 12.00
CA ALA A 460 -4.33 20.26 11.70
C ALA A 460 -3.95 19.18 12.73
N LEU A 461 -3.51 19.55 13.92
CA LEU A 461 -3.11 18.59 14.97
C LEU A 461 -4.25 17.63 15.35
N PHE A 462 -5.48 18.10 15.37
CA PHE A 462 -6.66 17.35 15.79
C PHE A 462 -7.50 16.82 14.62
N THR A 463 -6.91 16.67 13.45
CA THR A 463 -7.58 16.11 12.28
C THR A 463 -6.76 15.01 11.61
N GLY A 464 -7.45 14.12 10.91
CA GLY A 464 -6.90 13.11 10.05
C GLY A 464 -5.85 12.22 10.73
N ARG A 465 -4.74 12.01 10.05
CA ARG A 465 -3.64 11.18 10.55
C ARG A 465 -2.95 11.73 11.79
N ASN A 466 -2.84 13.06 11.89
CA ASN A 466 -2.25 13.70 13.07
C ASN A 466 -3.06 13.39 14.32
N PHE A 467 -4.38 13.51 14.22
CA PHE A 467 -5.27 13.19 15.33
C PHE A 467 -5.17 11.71 15.75
N ARG A 468 -5.18 10.78 14.80
CA ARG A 468 -5.00 9.34 15.11
C ARG A 468 -3.65 9.05 15.79
N THR A 469 -2.59 9.72 15.32
CA THR A 469 -1.26 9.61 15.93
C THR A 469 -1.24 10.17 17.36
N LEU A 470 -1.87 11.33 17.58
CA LEU A 470 -1.99 11.95 18.89
C LEU A 470 -2.83 11.08 19.85
N LYS A 471 -3.95 10.54 19.38
CA LYS A 471 -4.78 9.62 20.17
C LYS A 471 -4.00 8.41 20.64
N ARG A 472 -3.31 7.72 19.72
CA ARG A 472 -2.45 6.58 20.05
C ARG A 472 -1.35 6.96 21.05
N LEU A 473 -0.68 8.10 20.86
CA LEU A 473 0.35 8.58 21.77
C LEU A 473 -0.22 8.86 23.18
N ASN A 474 -1.36 9.54 23.25
CA ASN A 474 -2.02 9.89 24.51
C ASN A 474 -2.48 8.65 25.28
N GLU A 475 -3.07 7.66 24.62
CA GLU A 475 -3.50 6.40 25.24
C GLU A 475 -2.29 5.61 25.79
N ASN A 476 -1.22 5.50 25.02
CA ASN A 476 -0.01 4.80 25.48
C ASN A 476 0.68 5.52 26.65
N LEU A 477 0.79 6.86 26.60
CA LEU A 477 1.37 7.63 27.70
C LEU A 477 0.51 7.54 28.97
N ARG A 478 -0.83 7.45 28.85
CA ARG A 478 -1.70 7.20 30.00
C ARG A 478 -1.47 5.83 30.61
N SER A 479 -1.38 4.77 29.79
CA SER A 479 -1.08 3.41 30.26
C SER A 479 0.29 3.35 30.93
N TRP A 480 1.33 3.88 30.28
CA TRP A 480 2.68 3.96 30.85
C TRP A 480 2.70 4.73 32.17
N ARG A 481 2.00 5.86 32.26
CA ARG A 481 1.91 6.66 33.51
C ARG A 481 1.21 5.89 34.64
N ALA A 482 0.17 5.14 34.33
CA ALA A 482 -0.53 4.33 35.31
C ALA A 482 0.37 3.23 35.92
N GLU A 483 1.27 2.66 35.12
CA GLU A 483 2.21 1.61 35.53
C GLU A 483 3.42 2.19 36.25
N GLN A 484 4.07 3.20 35.67
CA GLN A 484 5.37 3.73 36.12
C GLN A 484 5.24 4.86 37.15
N LYS A 485 4.07 5.52 37.27
CA LYS A 485 3.78 6.62 38.19
C LYS A 485 4.83 7.75 38.20
N PRO A 486 5.22 8.30 37.02
CA PRO A 486 6.21 9.36 36.93
C PRO A 486 5.72 10.65 37.61
N GLU A 487 6.60 11.35 38.33
CA GLU A 487 6.25 12.58 39.04
C GLU A 487 5.99 13.79 38.12
N THR A 488 6.44 13.78 36.86
CA THR A 488 6.58 14.99 36.04
C THR A 488 6.11 14.91 34.60
N LEU A 489 5.05 14.16 34.26
CA LEU A 489 4.51 14.22 32.91
C LEU A 489 3.38 15.24 32.79
N ALA A 490 3.63 16.38 32.14
CA ALA A 490 2.65 17.42 31.85
C ALA A 490 1.92 17.26 30.50
N PHE A 491 2.07 16.10 29.81
CA PHE A 491 1.58 15.90 28.45
C PHE A 491 0.06 16.10 28.34
N GLU A 492 -0.72 15.45 29.19
CA GLU A 492 -2.18 15.54 29.16
C GLU A 492 -2.73 16.96 29.47
N PRO A 493 -2.20 17.70 30.46
CA PRO A 493 -2.55 19.11 30.67
C PRO A 493 -2.23 20.01 29.47
N GLU A 494 -1.11 19.79 28.79
CA GLU A 494 -0.74 20.56 27.58
C GLU A 494 -1.68 20.24 26.41
N VAL A 495 -2.00 18.97 26.16
CA VAL A 495 -3.02 18.59 25.15
C VAL A 495 -4.36 19.24 25.47
N LYS A 496 -4.78 19.26 26.73
CA LYS A 496 -6.03 19.89 27.16
C LYS A 496 -6.04 21.40 26.88
N LYS A 497 -4.92 22.08 27.17
CA LYS A 497 -4.77 23.50 26.85
C LYS A 497 -4.91 23.76 25.35
N LEU A 498 -4.25 22.93 24.50
CA LEU A 498 -4.38 23.02 23.04
C LEU A 498 -5.82 22.77 22.57
N CYS A 499 -6.59 21.94 23.27
CA CYS A 499 -8.03 21.75 23.02
C CYS A 499 -8.83 23.01 23.29
N ASP A 500 -8.56 23.68 24.40
CA ASP A 500 -9.30 24.87 24.80
C ASP A 500 -9.05 26.06 23.84
N ASP A 501 -7.91 26.05 23.15
CA ASP A 501 -7.56 27.04 22.13
C ASP A 501 -8.26 26.81 20.77
N GLN A 502 -8.93 25.64 20.56
CA GLN A 502 -9.64 25.37 19.32
C GLN A 502 -10.96 26.14 19.22
N LYS A 503 -11.32 26.50 17.98
CA LYS A 503 -12.59 27.19 17.70
C LYS A 503 -13.77 26.38 18.22
N GLU A 504 -14.64 27.03 18.97
CA GLU A 504 -15.83 26.42 19.57
C GLU A 504 -16.70 25.70 18.52
N ALA A 505 -17.21 24.53 18.87
CA ALA A 505 -18.01 23.62 18.02
C ALA A 505 -17.33 23.16 16.71
N SER A 506 -16.02 23.37 16.55
CA SER A 506 -15.28 22.83 15.42
C SER A 506 -15.08 21.31 15.55
N LEU A 507 -14.88 20.63 14.41
CA LEU A 507 -14.51 19.21 14.37
C LEU A 507 -13.22 18.96 15.18
N GLN A 508 -12.25 19.86 15.07
CA GLN A 508 -10.99 19.77 15.82
C GLN A 508 -11.23 19.79 17.33
N GLN A 509 -12.14 20.66 17.81
CA GLN A 509 -12.49 20.70 19.23
C GLN A 509 -13.21 19.41 19.67
N GLN A 510 -14.11 18.87 18.83
CA GLN A 510 -14.80 17.61 19.12
C GLN A 510 -13.81 16.45 19.21
N ASN A 511 -12.91 16.32 18.23
CA ASN A 511 -11.85 15.31 18.22
C ASN A 511 -10.95 15.45 19.45
N CYS A 512 -10.54 16.66 19.74
CA CYS A 512 -9.69 16.93 20.89
C CYS A 512 -10.37 16.54 22.23
N ARG A 513 -11.62 16.89 22.43
CA ARG A 513 -12.39 16.51 23.62
C ARG A 513 -12.54 14.99 23.75
N SER A 514 -12.65 14.27 22.63
CA SER A 514 -12.75 12.80 22.64
C SER A 514 -11.52 12.11 23.24
N LEU A 515 -10.35 12.77 23.24
CA LEU A 515 -9.14 12.24 23.89
C LEU A 515 -9.27 12.06 25.40
N PHE A 516 -10.24 12.74 26.04
CA PHE A 516 -10.42 12.76 27.49
C PHE A 516 -11.67 12.01 27.95
N VAL A 517 -12.47 11.49 27.02
CA VAL A 517 -13.59 10.61 27.32
C VAL A 517 -13.05 9.22 27.57
N GLU A 518 -13.37 8.60 28.71
CA GLU A 518 -13.06 7.20 28.96
C GLU A 518 -13.89 6.34 28.00
N ASP A 519 -13.21 5.64 27.09
CA ASP A 519 -13.87 4.69 26.19
C ASP A 519 -14.25 3.44 27.01
N HIS A 520 -15.52 3.34 27.38
CA HIS A 520 -16.07 2.18 28.08
C HIS A 520 -16.51 1.05 27.14
N SER A 521 -16.12 1.12 25.84
CA SER A 521 -16.51 0.09 24.87
C SER A 521 -15.79 -1.24 25.14
N PRO A 522 -16.47 -2.38 25.03
CA PRO A 522 -15.89 -3.72 25.25
C PRO A 522 -14.72 -4.04 24.31
N VAL A 523 -14.65 -3.40 23.15
CA VAL A 523 -13.61 -3.63 22.10
C VAL A 523 -12.21 -3.17 22.57
N ALA A 524 -12.13 -2.16 23.44
CA ALA A 524 -10.85 -1.68 23.97
C ALA A 524 -10.12 -2.70 24.87
N LYS A 525 -10.82 -3.72 25.38
CA LYS A 525 -10.22 -4.77 26.23
C LYS A 525 -9.48 -5.86 25.45
N MET A 526 -9.82 -6.12 24.18
CA MET A 526 -9.17 -7.17 23.37
C MET A 526 -7.87 -6.73 22.73
N ALA A 527 -7.68 -5.44 22.43
CA ALA A 527 -6.43 -4.90 21.88
C ALA A 527 -5.25 -4.88 22.87
N ARG A 528 -5.46 -5.25 24.15
CA ARG A 528 -4.42 -5.29 25.18
C ARG A 528 -3.74 -6.65 25.38
N VAL A 529 -4.07 -7.65 24.58
CA VAL A 529 -3.57 -9.04 24.75
C VAL A 529 -2.91 -9.60 23.47
N SER A 530 -2.54 -8.79 22.51
CA SER A 530 -1.78 -9.28 21.34
C SER A 530 -0.55 -8.42 21.06
#